data_e5e00656a6f3cd66ba7dac4ea6033681
#
_entry.id   e5e00656a6f3cd66ba7dac4ea6033681
#
_cell.length_a   1.000
_cell.length_b   1.000
_cell.length_c   1.000
_cell.angle_alpha   90.00
_cell.angle_beta   90.00
_cell.angle_gamma   90.00
#
_symmetry.space_group_name_H-M   'P 1'
#
loop_
_entity.id
_entity.type
_entity.pdbx_description
1 polymer ?
#
loop_
_entity_poly.entity_id
_entity_poly.type
_entity_poly.pdbx_seq_one_letter_code
_entity_poly.pdbx_strand_id
1 'polypeptide(L)'
;MRLSRYPISTLKEVPADAEVISHRLMLRAGMIRRLAAGLYSWLPMGLRALKKVERIIREEMDRAGALELCMPTIQPAELWKESTRWSKYGPELLRFKDRHDREFAYGPTHEEVITDIARKELRSYKQLPVNFYQIQSKFRDEIRPRFGVMRAREFLMKDAYSFHADEASLNQGYMAMYDAYTRIFTRMGLKFRAVQADGGSIGGNVSQEFHVLADSGEDAIAFSDGDAYAANLELAATAPASPRPAATRALERVSTPKVRSIDDLCAFLKVSATQCVKTLLVDGSNNDVVALVIRGDHEMNAVKSQNLPGVANPLRMASAERVRAATGADPGSLGPIGFAGTIFVDHAAARIADFICGANEREVHYTGANWSRDLPDVSSVDIRNAIEGDPSPSGSGTLKIARGIEVGHIFQLGQLYSTAMKATVLDEQSKAVTM
;
A
#
# COMPACT_ATOMS: atom_id res chain seq x y z
N MET A 1 -34.05 -28.81 -1.35
CA MET A 1 -32.91 -29.63 -0.87
C MET A 1 -33.32 -30.22 0.49
N ARG A 2 -33.11 -31.52 0.69
CA ARG A 2 -33.46 -32.18 1.98
C ARG A 2 -32.20 -32.26 2.82
N LEU A 3 -32.25 -31.80 4.09
CA LEU A 3 -31.10 -31.84 5.01
C LEU A 3 -30.60 -33.29 5.25
N SER A 4 -31.49 -34.29 5.19
CA SER A 4 -31.13 -35.71 5.29
C SER A 4 -30.21 -36.22 4.16
N ARG A 5 -30.08 -35.47 3.09
CA ARG A 5 -29.22 -35.78 1.91
C ARG A 5 -28.13 -34.75 1.68
N TYR A 6 -27.96 -33.83 2.64
CA TYR A 6 -26.98 -32.74 2.53
C TYR A 6 -26.06 -32.77 3.75
N PRO A 7 -24.83 -33.27 3.60
CA PRO A 7 -23.87 -33.35 4.70
C PRO A 7 -23.47 -31.95 5.16
N ILE A 8 -23.84 -31.58 6.36
CA ILE A 8 -23.44 -30.36 7.05
C ILE A 8 -22.47 -30.77 8.17
N SER A 9 -21.20 -30.56 7.95
CA SER A 9 -20.14 -30.92 8.90
C SER A 9 -19.83 -29.75 9.84
N THR A 10 -20.71 -29.50 10.82
CA THR A 10 -20.45 -28.47 11.84
C THR A 10 -19.47 -28.93 12.90
N LEU A 11 -18.74 -27.99 13.49
CA LEU A 11 -17.82 -28.25 14.61
C LEU A 11 -18.28 -27.53 15.87
N LYS A 12 -18.21 -28.20 17.03
CA LYS A 12 -18.45 -27.60 18.34
C LYS A 12 -17.27 -26.72 18.76
N GLU A 13 -16.09 -27.26 18.59
CA GLU A 13 -14.82 -26.58 18.93
C GLU A 13 -14.19 -25.94 17.70
N VAL A 14 -13.32 -24.99 17.95
CA VAL A 14 -12.58 -24.25 16.93
C VAL A 14 -11.10 -24.62 17.06
N PRO A 15 -10.39 -24.89 15.95
CA PRO A 15 -8.95 -25.04 15.98
C PRO A 15 -8.28 -23.81 16.63
N ALA A 16 -7.24 -24.02 17.42
CA ALA A 16 -6.56 -22.96 18.17
C ALA A 16 -5.93 -21.87 17.27
N ASP A 17 -5.63 -22.21 16.03
CA ASP A 17 -5.08 -21.33 15.01
C ASP A 17 -6.11 -20.43 14.30
N ALA A 18 -7.41 -20.59 14.62
CA ALA A 18 -8.45 -19.72 14.08
C ALA A 18 -8.63 -18.47 14.97
N GLU A 19 -7.86 -17.44 14.70
CA GLU A 19 -7.82 -16.21 15.51
C GLU A 19 -9.04 -15.31 15.29
N VAL A 20 -9.38 -15.00 14.02
CA VAL A 20 -10.47 -14.06 13.71
C VAL A 20 -11.83 -14.72 13.66
N ILE A 21 -12.86 -13.95 13.99
CA ILE A 21 -14.24 -14.45 14.13
C ILE A 21 -14.78 -15.05 12.81
N SER A 22 -14.48 -14.47 11.67
CA SER A 22 -14.89 -14.98 10.35
C SER A 22 -14.33 -16.38 10.08
N HIS A 23 -13.05 -16.61 10.33
CA HIS A 23 -12.40 -17.91 10.20
C HIS A 23 -13.05 -18.95 11.12
N ARG A 24 -13.25 -18.59 12.40
CA ARG A 24 -13.93 -19.45 13.39
C ARG A 24 -15.32 -19.86 12.92
N LEU A 25 -16.13 -18.89 12.48
CA LEU A 25 -17.49 -19.16 12.04
C LEU A 25 -17.56 -20.01 10.78
N MET A 26 -16.68 -19.76 9.79
CA MET A 26 -16.63 -20.56 8.57
C MET A 26 -16.26 -22.02 8.84
N LEU A 27 -15.29 -22.27 9.73
CA LEU A 27 -14.92 -23.64 10.15
C LEU A 27 -16.07 -24.32 10.91
N ARG A 28 -16.66 -23.62 11.89
CA ARG A 28 -17.76 -24.17 12.71
C ARG A 28 -19.01 -24.46 11.89
N ALA A 29 -19.35 -23.58 10.96
CA ALA A 29 -20.50 -23.76 10.06
C ALA A 29 -20.28 -24.85 8.99
N GLY A 30 -19.09 -25.43 8.90
CA GLY A 30 -18.80 -26.42 7.86
C GLY A 30 -18.77 -25.81 6.47
N MET A 31 -18.33 -24.56 6.34
CA MET A 31 -18.17 -23.89 5.05
C MET A 31 -16.83 -24.21 4.40
N ILE A 32 -15.79 -24.33 5.19
CA ILE A 32 -14.43 -24.62 4.73
C ILE A 32 -13.75 -25.68 5.60
N ARG A 33 -12.70 -26.33 5.05
CA ARG A 33 -11.75 -27.15 5.79
C ARG A 33 -10.33 -26.81 5.33
N ARG A 34 -9.43 -26.70 6.31
CA ARG A 34 -8.02 -26.50 6.06
C ARG A 34 -7.40 -27.79 5.50
N LEU A 35 -6.73 -27.70 4.37
CA LEU A 35 -5.90 -28.77 3.81
C LEU A 35 -4.44 -28.62 4.26
N ALA A 36 -3.91 -27.41 4.12
CA ALA A 36 -2.57 -27.02 4.58
C ALA A 36 -2.59 -25.52 4.95
N ALA A 37 -1.45 -24.98 5.37
CA ALA A 37 -1.33 -23.54 5.66
C ALA A 37 -1.71 -22.72 4.42
N GLY A 38 -2.75 -21.88 4.54
CA GLY A 38 -3.27 -21.04 3.45
C GLY A 38 -3.98 -21.80 2.32
N LEU A 39 -4.27 -23.09 2.47
CA LEU A 39 -5.02 -23.90 1.50
C LEU A 39 -6.30 -24.44 2.14
N TYR A 40 -7.43 -24.15 1.52
CA TYR A 40 -8.75 -24.49 2.05
C TYR A 40 -9.63 -25.17 1.01
N SER A 41 -10.30 -26.24 1.43
CA SER A 41 -11.40 -26.85 0.67
C SER A 41 -12.70 -26.14 1.00
N TRP A 42 -13.43 -25.70 0.00
CA TRP A 42 -14.78 -25.18 0.13
C TRP A 42 -15.79 -26.32 0.18
N LEU A 43 -16.45 -26.49 1.33
CA LEU A 43 -17.49 -27.50 1.48
C LEU A 43 -18.81 -27.02 0.83
N PRO A 44 -19.80 -27.91 0.62
CA PRO A 44 -20.99 -27.58 -0.14
C PRO A 44 -21.73 -26.30 0.31
N MET A 45 -21.78 -26.01 1.62
CA MET A 45 -22.41 -24.78 2.15
C MET A 45 -21.56 -23.54 1.80
N GLY A 46 -20.26 -23.61 2.01
CA GLY A 46 -19.32 -22.54 1.67
C GLY A 46 -19.31 -22.26 0.17
N LEU A 47 -19.28 -23.29 -0.67
CA LEU A 47 -19.30 -23.13 -2.12
C LEU A 47 -20.61 -22.46 -2.60
N ARG A 48 -21.75 -22.74 -1.97
CA ARG A 48 -23.00 -22.04 -2.29
C ARG A 48 -22.95 -20.55 -1.96
N ALA A 49 -22.34 -20.19 -0.82
CA ALA A 49 -22.13 -18.79 -0.46
C ALA A 49 -21.19 -18.10 -1.48
N LEU A 50 -20.06 -18.74 -1.80
CA LEU A 50 -19.10 -18.25 -2.79
C LEU A 50 -19.76 -18.01 -4.15
N LYS A 51 -20.56 -18.97 -4.66
CA LYS A 51 -21.28 -18.81 -5.93
C LYS A 51 -22.33 -17.71 -5.92
N LYS A 52 -22.87 -17.33 -4.76
CA LYS A 52 -23.74 -16.14 -4.68
C LYS A 52 -22.94 -14.86 -4.84
N VAL A 53 -21.75 -14.80 -4.23
CA VAL A 53 -20.82 -13.68 -4.39
C VAL A 53 -20.40 -13.56 -5.86
N GLU A 54 -19.95 -14.65 -6.47
CA GLU A 54 -19.58 -14.68 -7.89
C GLU A 54 -20.72 -14.18 -8.80
N ARG A 55 -21.96 -14.57 -8.52
CA ARG A 55 -23.12 -14.14 -9.32
C ARG A 55 -23.32 -12.63 -9.24
N ILE A 56 -23.23 -12.03 -8.04
CA ILE A 56 -23.36 -10.58 -7.88
C ILE A 56 -22.25 -9.87 -8.67
N ILE A 57 -21.02 -10.39 -8.60
CA ILE A 57 -19.89 -9.84 -9.34
C ILE A 57 -20.15 -9.90 -10.84
N ARG A 58 -20.52 -11.05 -11.40
CA ARG A 58 -20.82 -11.20 -12.85
C ARG A 58 -21.89 -10.21 -13.31
N GLU A 59 -23.01 -10.16 -12.59
CA GLU A 59 -24.12 -9.27 -12.93
C GLU A 59 -23.69 -7.79 -12.99
N GLU A 60 -22.79 -7.33 -12.12
CA GLU A 60 -22.32 -5.95 -12.14
C GLU A 60 -21.19 -5.71 -13.14
N MET A 61 -20.33 -6.70 -13.40
CA MET A 61 -19.32 -6.61 -14.45
C MET A 61 -19.96 -6.60 -15.85
N ASP A 62 -20.94 -7.48 -16.09
CA ASP A 62 -21.72 -7.52 -17.35
C ASP A 62 -22.49 -6.20 -17.54
N ARG A 63 -23.11 -5.66 -16.48
CA ARG A 63 -23.77 -4.35 -16.50
C ARG A 63 -22.82 -3.21 -16.86
N ALA A 64 -21.54 -3.30 -16.44
CA ALA A 64 -20.50 -2.34 -16.80
C ALA A 64 -19.95 -2.55 -18.22
N GLY A 65 -20.44 -3.53 -18.98
CA GLY A 65 -20.03 -3.83 -20.35
C GLY A 65 -18.74 -4.64 -20.45
N ALA A 66 -18.26 -5.24 -19.35
CA ALA A 66 -17.09 -6.10 -19.38
C ALA A 66 -17.42 -7.50 -19.92
N LEU A 67 -16.46 -8.12 -20.57
CA LEU A 67 -16.59 -9.42 -21.23
C LEU A 67 -15.87 -10.51 -20.41
N GLU A 68 -16.62 -11.55 -20.00
CA GLU A 68 -16.02 -12.67 -19.26
C GLU A 68 -15.18 -13.55 -20.19
N LEU A 69 -13.97 -13.91 -19.73
CA LEU A 69 -13.10 -14.90 -20.35
C LEU A 69 -12.49 -15.82 -19.28
N CYS A 70 -11.69 -16.81 -19.67
CA CYS A 70 -10.99 -17.69 -18.74
C CYS A 70 -9.57 -17.93 -19.24
N MET A 71 -8.60 -17.47 -18.50
CA MET A 71 -7.18 -17.61 -18.81
C MET A 71 -6.54 -18.75 -18.01
N PRO A 72 -5.47 -19.39 -18.53
CA PRO A 72 -4.74 -20.42 -17.80
C PRO A 72 -4.15 -19.89 -16.48
N THR A 73 -4.17 -20.70 -15.41
CA THR A 73 -3.49 -20.38 -14.16
C THR A 73 -1.98 -20.58 -14.26
N ILE A 74 -1.54 -21.52 -15.12
CA ILE A 74 -0.13 -21.77 -15.39
C ILE A 74 0.34 -20.86 -16.51
N GLN A 75 1.36 -20.07 -16.25
CA GLN A 75 1.81 -19.00 -17.13
C GLN A 75 3.27 -19.19 -17.52
N PRO A 76 3.62 -19.07 -18.83
CA PRO A 76 5.00 -19.17 -19.29
C PRO A 76 5.86 -18.04 -18.72
N ALA A 77 7.11 -18.37 -18.30
CA ALA A 77 8.05 -17.40 -17.77
C ALA A 77 8.42 -16.31 -18.79
N GLU A 78 8.32 -16.60 -20.08
CA GLU A 78 8.62 -15.67 -21.17
C GLU A 78 7.78 -14.39 -21.08
N LEU A 79 6.48 -14.49 -20.80
CA LEU A 79 5.59 -13.33 -20.65
C LEU A 79 6.01 -12.46 -19.46
N TRP A 80 6.37 -13.07 -18.34
CA TRP A 80 6.85 -12.40 -17.15
C TRP A 80 8.23 -11.76 -17.34
N LYS A 81 9.08 -12.36 -18.18
CA LYS A 81 10.37 -11.78 -18.58
C LYS A 81 10.19 -10.58 -19.50
N GLU A 82 9.24 -10.60 -20.43
CA GLU A 82 8.88 -9.46 -21.28
C GLU A 82 8.44 -8.26 -20.45
N SER A 83 7.59 -8.44 -19.44
CA SER A 83 7.13 -7.38 -18.53
C SER A 83 8.19 -6.95 -17.51
N THR A 84 9.34 -7.63 -17.46
CA THR A 84 10.41 -7.48 -16.46
C THR A 84 10.03 -7.89 -15.04
N ARG A 85 8.82 -8.42 -14.81
CA ARG A 85 8.32 -8.79 -13.48
C ARG A 85 8.83 -10.14 -12.99
N TRP A 86 9.39 -10.98 -13.85
CA TRP A 86 9.96 -12.27 -13.44
C TRP A 86 10.95 -12.18 -12.28
N SER A 87 11.79 -11.15 -12.29
CA SER A 87 12.77 -10.89 -11.22
C SER A 87 12.27 -9.93 -10.14
N LYS A 88 11.34 -9.04 -10.48
CA LYS A 88 10.88 -7.96 -9.58
C LYS A 88 9.76 -8.38 -8.64
N TYR A 89 8.92 -9.34 -9.03
CA TYR A 89 7.74 -9.73 -8.24
C TYR A 89 8.08 -10.35 -6.87
N GLY A 90 9.30 -10.84 -6.72
CA GLY A 90 9.75 -11.41 -5.45
C GLY A 90 9.40 -12.88 -5.25
N PRO A 91 9.50 -13.36 -3.99
CA PRO A 91 9.36 -14.78 -3.66
C PRO A 91 7.91 -15.28 -3.68
N GLU A 92 6.93 -14.41 -3.63
CA GLU A 92 5.50 -14.78 -3.69
C GLU A 92 5.09 -15.37 -5.04
N LEU A 93 5.87 -15.15 -6.10
CA LEU A 93 5.66 -15.79 -7.39
C LEU A 93 6.14 -17.23 -7.33
N LEU A 94 5.22 -18.18 -7.28
CA LEU A 94 5.54 -19.61 -7.31
C LEU A 94 6.06 -20.01 -8.70
N ARG A 95 7.35 -20.24 -8.79
CA ARG A 95 8.06 -20.64 -10.01
C ARG A 95 8.32 -22.13 -10.01
N PHE A 96 8.16 -22.77 -11.15
CA PHE A 96 8.44 -24.19 -11.32
C PHE A 96 8.86 -24.50 -12.76
N LYS A 97 9.31 -25.72 -12.99
CA LYS A 97 9.64 -26.23 -14.33
C LYS A 97 8.73 -27.38 -14.70
N ASP A 98 8.41 -27.48 -15.97
CA ASP A 98 7.74 -28.65 -16.51
C ASP A 98 8.74 -29.79 -16.74
N ARG A 99 8.24 -30.94 -17.24
CA ARG A 99 9.07 -32.13 -17.56
C ARG A 99 10.12 -31.92 -18.67
N HIS A 100 10.07 -30.79 -19.36
CA HIS A 100 11.01 -30.39 -20.41
C HIS A 100 11.92 -29.23 -19.96
N ASP A 101 12.02 -29.00 -18.65
CA ASP A 101 12.81 -27.90 -18.03
C ASP A 101 12.39 -26.49 -18.44
N ARG A 102 11.19 -26.31 -19.00
CA ARG A 102 10.66 -24.99 -19.31
C ARG A 102 10.13 -24.31 -18.04
N GLU A 103 10.47 -23.06 -17.88
CA GLU A 103 10.07 -22.28 -16.69
C GLU A 103 8.63 -21.77 -16.81
N PHE A 104 7.89 -21.90 -15.73
CA PHE A 104 6.52 -21.42 -15.56
C PHE A 104 6.33 -20.78 -14.20
N ALA A 105 5.24 -20.01 -14.07
CA ALA A 105 4.72 -19.56 -12.80
C ALA A 105 3.26 -19.99 -12.62
N TYR A 106 2.84 -20.22 -11.38
CA TYR A 106 1.42 -20.25 -11.05
C TYR A 106 0.96 -18.80 -10.86
N GLY A 107 -0.01 -18.36 -11.65
CA GLY A 107 -0.39 -16.96 -11.77
C GLY A 107 -0.92 -16.36 -10.46
N PRO A 108 -0.23 -15.39 -9.88
CA PRO A 108 -0.75 -14.55 -8.79
C PRO A 108 -1.68 -13.45 -9.32
N THR A 109 -1.58 -13.14 -10.59
CA THR A 109 -2.32 -12.15 -11.37
C THR A 109 -2.14 -12.44 -12.87
N HIS A 110 -2.81 -11.72 -13.80
CA HIS A 110 -2.83 -12.09 -15.23
C HIS A 110 -2.57 -10.91 -16.19
N GLU A 111 -1.91 -9.84 -15.77
CA GLU A 111 -1.60 -8.67 -16.63
C GLU A 111 -0.85 -9.10 -17.88
N GLU A 112 0.15 -9.97 -17.74
CA GLU A 112 0.95 -10.46 -18.87
C GLU A 112 0.12 -11.28 -19.84
N VAL A 113 -0.71 -12.17 -19.33
CA VAL A 113 -1.53 -13.08 -20.16
C VAL A 113 -2.58 -12.31 -20.94
N ILE A 114 -3.28 -11.37 -20.30
CA ILE A 114 -4.31 -10.57 -20.98
C ILE A 114 -3.70 -9.60 -21.98
N THR A 115 -2.52 -9.06 -21.70
CA THR A 115 -1.78 -8.20 -22.65
C THR A 115 -1.33 -9.00 -23.87
N ASP A 116 -0.94 -10.27 -23.69
CA ASP A 116 -0.60 -11.17 -24.79
C ASP A 116 -1.84 -11.50 -25.66
N ILE A 117 -3.01 -11.69 -25.05
CA ILE A 117 -4.28 -11.85 -25.75
C ILE A 117 -4.61 -10.55 -26.52
N ALA A 118 -4.56 -9.40 -25.86
CA ALA A 118 -4.90 -8.12 -26.47
C ALA A 118 -4.03 -7.82 -27.69
N ARG A 119 -2.70 -7.99 -27.60
CA ARG A 119 -1.79 -7.75 -28.74
C ARG A 119 -1.99 -8.70 -29.92
N LYS A 120 -2.60 -9.86 -29.70
CA LYS A 120 -2.90 -10.84 -30.77
C LYS A 120 -4.27 -10.64 -31.38
N GLU A 121 -5.26 -10.24 -30.59
CA GLU A 121 -6.67 -10.18 -31.01
C GLU A 121 -7.13 -8.77 -31.40
N LEU A 122 -6.57 -7.71 -30.79
CA LEU A 122 -6.93 -6.33 -31.08
C LEU A 122 -6.02 -5.77 -32.16
N ARG A 123 -6.63 -5.26 -33.25
CA ARG A 123 -5.91 -4.79 -34.43
C ARG A 123 -6.17 -3.32 -34.76
N SER A 124 -7.28 -2.78 -34.31
CA SER A 124 -7.74 -1.45 -34.65
C SER A 124 -8.28 -0.71 -33.43
N TYR A 125 -8.05 0.59 -33.38
CA TYR A 125 -8.64 1.48 -32.38
C TYR A 125 -10.18 1.36 -32.30
N LYS A 126 -10.85 0.95 -33.35
CA LYS A 126 -12.31 0.73 -33.37
C LYS A 126 -12.79 -0.41 -32.47
N GLN A 127 -11.86 -1.26 -32.01
CA GLN A 127 -12.15 -2.33 -31.05
C GLN A 127 -12.00 -1.84 -29.60
N LEU A 128 -11.54 -0.60 -29.39
CA LEU A 128 -11.36 0.03 -28.11
C LEU A 128 -12.48 1.05 -27.81
N PRO A 129 -12.86 1.29 -26.55
CA PRO A 129 -12.36 0.56 -25.38
C PRO A 129 -12.94 -0.84 -25.26
N VAL A 130 -12.18 -1.74 -24.68
CA VAL A 130 -12.65 -3.09 -24.31
C VAL A 130 -12.20 -3.42 -22.89
N ASN A 131 -13.07 -4.11 -22.15
CA ASN A 131 -12.79 -4.58 -20.80
C ASN A 131 -13.06 -6.08 -20.71
N PHE A 132 -12.03 -6.84 -20.34
CA PHE A 132 -12.12 -8.28 -20.12
C PHE A 132 -12.04 -8.57 -18.61
N TYR A 133 -12.80 -9.56 -18.13
CA TYR A 133 -12.68 -10.02 -16.76
C TYR A 133 -12.74 -11.54 -16.66
N GLN A 134 -12.24 -12.06 -15.55
CA GLN A 134 -12.39 -13.47 -15.18
C GLN A 134 -12.64 -13.61 -13.68
N ILE A 135 -13.17 -14.78 -13.29
CA ILE A 135 -13.17 -15.24 -11.89
C ILE A 135 -12.38 -16.54 -11.87
N GLN A 136 -11.16 -16.50 -11.35
CA GLN A 136 -10.19 -17.58 -11.49
C GLN A 136 -9.34 -17.73 -10.22
N SER A 137 -8.87 -18.98 -9.97
CA SER A 137 -7.89 -19.23 -8.92
C SER A 137 -6.60 -18.49 -9.16
N LYS A 138 -6.06 -17.94 -8.09
CA LYS A 138 -4.73 -17.33 -8.01
C LYS A 138 -3.93 -18.04 -6.93
N PHE A 139 -2.62 -17.99 -7.06
CA PHE A 139 -1.72 -18.48 -6.05
C PHE A 139 -0.64 -17.44 -5.74
N ARG A 140 -0.48 -17.13 -4.46
CA ARG A 140 0.61 -16.33 -3.94
C ARG A 140 1.31 -17.12 -2.85
N ASP A 141 2.64 -17.30 -2.97
CA ASP A 141 3.42 -18.04 -1.99
C ASP A 141 3.63 -17.22 -0.72
N GLU A 142 2.51 -16.87 -0.09
CA GLU A 142 2.47 -16.08 1.13
C GLU A 142 3.24 -16.78 2.26
N ILE A 143 4.20 -16.07 2.83
CA ILE A 143 5.09 -16.60 3.88
C ILE A 143 4.35 -16.84 5.21
N ARG A 144 3.30 -16.07 5.51
CA ARG A 144 2.51 -16.16 6.74
C ARG A 144 1.02 -16.11 6.46
N PRO A 145 0.45 -17.17 5.84
CA PRO A 145 -0.98 -17.23 5.62
C PRO A 145 -1.72 -17.28 6.95
N ARG A 146 -2.75 -16.44 7.10
CA ARG A 146 -3.50 -16.29 8.34
C ARG A 146 -4.95 -15.86 8.06
N PHE A 147 -5.79 -15.83 9.07
CA PHE A 147 -7.19 -15.39 9.00
C PHE A 147 -8.06 -16.18 8.01
N GLY A 148 -7.77 -17.48 7.84
CA GLY A 148 -8.55 -18.37 6.99
C GLY A 148 -8.41 -18.00 5.52
N VAL A 149 -9.55 -17.82 4.84
CA VAL A 149 -9.60 -17.50 3.42
C VAL A 149 -9.26 -16.03 3.10
N MET A 150 -9.13 -15.17 4.11
CA MET A 150 -8.84 -13.75 3.90
C MET A 150 -7.38 -13.52 3.47
N ARG A 151 -6.44 -14.32 3.98
CA ARG A 151 -5.04 -14.28 3.57
C ARG A 151 -4.53 -15.69 3.31
N ALA A 152 -5.14 -16.31 2.29
CA ALA A 152 -4.82 -17.65 1.82
C ALA A 152 -3.73 -17.61 0.74
N ARG A 153 -3.07 -18.73 0.50
CA ARG A 153 -2.11 -18.91 -0.59
C ARG A 153 -2.80 -19.17 -1.94
N GLU A 154 -3.87 -19.94 -1.91
CA GLU A 154 -4.73 -20.18 -3.07
C GLU A 154 -6.12 -19.61 -2.79
N PHE A 155 -6.64 -18.80 -3.72
CA PHE A 155 -7.91 -18.11 -3.57
C PHE A 155 -8.53 -17.76 -4.93
N LEU A 156 -9.84 -17.51 -4.93
CA LEU A 156 -10.53 -17.02 -6.12
C LEU A 156 -10.49 -15.49 -6.15
N MET A 157 -10.12 -14.96 -7.30
CA MET A 157 -10.10 -13.53 -7.57
C MET A 157 -10.94 -13.22 -8.82
N LYS A 158 -11.77 -12.16 -8.75
CA LYS A 158 -12.22 -11.49 -9.94
C LYS A 158 -11.15 -10.47 -10.33
N ASP A 159 -10.56 -10.62 -11.46
CA ASP A 159 -9.65 -9.66 -12.06
C ASP A 159 -10.19 -9.19 -13.41
N ALA A 160 -10.06 -7.88 -13.68
CA ALA A 160 -10.53 -7.24 -14.89
C ALA A 160 -9.44 -6.33 -15.47
N TYR A 161 -9.38 -6.26 -16.78
CA TYR A 161 -8.35 -5.58 -17.55
C TYR A 161 -8.98 -4.83 -18.71
N SER A 162 -8.75 -3.53 -18.81
CA SER A 162 -9.29 -2.73 -19.88
C SER A 162 -8.18 -2.13 -20.76
N PHE A 163 -8.50 -1.98 -22.04
CA PHE A 163 -7.61 -1.40 -23.04
C PHE A 163 -8.28 -0.19 -23.66
N HIS A 164 -7.55 0.89 -23.84
CA HIS A 164 -8.04 2.19 -24.24
C HIS A 164 -7.15 2.80 -25.32
N ALA A 165 -7.73 3.70 -26.13
CA ALA A 165 -6.98 4.43 -27.16
C ALA A 165 -6.31 5.70 -26.59
N ASP A 166 -6.85 6.26 -25.51
CA ASP A 166 -6.44 7.52 -24.93
C ASP A 166 -6.74 7.58 -23.41
N GLU A 167 -6.19 8.58 -22.74
CA GLU A 167 -6.33 8.80 -21.31
C GLU A 167 -7.76 9.17 -20.88
N ALA A 168 -8.52 9.87 -21.72
CA ALA A 168 -9.89 10.23 -21.42
C ALA A 168 -10.78 8.98 -21.34
N SER A 169 -10.61 8.05 -22.29
CA SER A 169 -11.26 6.76 -22.29
C SER A 169 -10.83 5.90 -21.10
N LEU A 170 -9.52 5.90 -20.75
CA LEU A 170 -9.01 5.20 -19.58
C LEU A 170 -9.68 5.71 -18.28
N ASN A 171 -9.78 7.02 -18.11
CA ASN A 171 -10.43 7.63 -16.95
C ASN A 171 -11.91 7.26 -16.85
N GLN A 172 -12.63 7.22 -17.98
CA GLN A 172 -14.02 6.75 -18.03
C GLN A 172 -14.14 5.28 -17.64
N GLY A 173 -13.25 4.41 -18.16
CA GLY A 173 -13.20 3.00 -17.80
C GLY A 173 -12.89 2.78 -16.32
N TYR A 174 -11.97 3.58 -15.73
CA TYR A 174 -11.64 3.56 -14.32
C TYR A 174 -12.86 3.89 -13.45
N MET A 175 -13.59 4.97 -13.78
CA MET A 175 -14.80 5.35 -13.06
C MET A 175 -15.92 4.33 -13.23
N ALA A 176 -16.07 3.71 -14.40
CA ALA A 176 -17.03 2.63 -14.58
C ALA A 176 -16.75 1.42 -13.67
N MET A 177 -15.46 1.08 -13.45
CA MET A 177 -15.06 0.04 -12.51
C MET A 177 -15.26 0.46 -11.05
N TYR A 178 -14.99 1.72 -10.71
CA TYR A 178 -15.27 2.28 -9.39
C TYR A 178 -16.76 2.14 -9.03
N ASP A 179 -17.63 2.52 -9.97
CA ASP A 179 -19.08 2.40 -9.80
C ASP A 179 -19.55 0.94 -9.73
N ALA A 180 -18.96 0.05 -10.55
CA ALA A 180 -19.28 -1.37 -10.52
C ALA A 180 -18.91 -1.98 -9.15
N TYR A 181 -17.73 -1.70 -8.60
CA TYR A 181 -17.28 -2.17 -7.28
C TYR A 181 -18.17 -1.60 -6.17
N THR A 182 -18.49 -0.31 -6.24
CA THR A 182 -19.43 0.31 -5.31
C THR A 182 -20.76 -0.42 -5.26
N ARG A 183 -21.32 -0.78 -6.43
CA ARG A 183 -22.57 -1.57 -6.50
C ARG A 183 -22.39 -2.99 -5.98
N ILE A 184 -21.29 -3.66 -6.31
CA ILE A 184 -20.98 -5.03 -5.85
C ILE A 184 -20.98 -5.06 -4.32
N PHE A 185 -20.20 -4.20 -3.66
CA PHE A 185 -20.06 -4.23 -2.21
C PHE A 185 -21.33 -3.73 -1.49
N THR A 186 -22.05 -2.78 -2.09
CA THR A 186 -23.38 -2.36 -1.58
C THR A 186 -24.40 -3.50 -1.64
N ARG A 187 -24.46 -4.25 -2.74
CA ARG A 187 -25.34 -5.42 -2.89
C ARG A 187 -24.97 -6.55 -1.95
N MET A 188 -23.72 -6.65 -1.54
CA MET A 188 -23.25 -7.58 -0.51
C MET A 188 -23.60 -7.11 0.92
N GLY A 189 -24.11 -5.90 1.09
CA GLY A 189 -24.43 -5.31 2.40
C GLY A 189 -23.21 -4.93 3.22
N LEU A 190 -22.07 -4.69 2.58
CA LEU A 190 -20.82 -4.34 3.26
C LEU A 190 -20.77 -2.85 3.59
N LYS A 191 -20.24 -2.51 4.77
CA LYS A 191 -19.84 -1.14 5.11
C LYS A 191 -18.39 -0.95 4.66
N PHE A 192 -18.18 -0.19 3.62
CA PHE A 192 -16.88 -0.02 3.00
C PHE A 192 -16.54 1.43 2.70
N ARG A 193 -15.26 1.68 2.46
CA ARG A 193 -14.75 2.94 1.91
C ARG A 193 -13.78 2.63 0.76
N ALA A 194 -13.84 3.45 -0.28
CA ALA A 194 -12.80 3.52 -1.28
C ALA A 194 -11.73 4.50 -0.78
N VAL A 195 -10.48 4.09 -0.78
CA VAL A 195 -9.33 4.84 -0.28
C VAL A 195 -8.25 4.95 -1.34
N GLN A 196 -7.51 6.04 -1.36
CA GLN A 196 -6.32 6.17 -2.20
C GLN A 196 -5.25 5.21 -1.70
N ALA A 197 -4.59 4.52 -2.63
CA ALA A 197 -3.60 3.49 -2.34
C ALA A 197 -2.40 3.56 -3.30
N ASP A 198 -1.30 2.91 -2.91
CA ASP A 198 -0.14 2.70 -3.77
C ASP A 198 -0.36 1.51 -4.73
N GLY A 199 0.16 1.61 -5.95
CA GLY A 199 0.04 0.53 -6.95
C GLY A 199 0.85 -0.72 -6.65
N GLY A 200 1.76 -0.68 -5.69
CA GLY A 200 2.59 -1.80 -5.24
C GLY A 200 3.36 -2.50 -6.36
N SER A 201 3.42 -3.82 -6.29
CA SER A 201 4.10 -4.67 -7.29
C SER A 201 3.39 -4.76 -8.64
N ILE A 202 2.14 -4.30 -8.73
CA ILE A 202 1.36 -4.25 -9.97
C ILE A 202 1.73 -3.01 -10.77
N GLY A 203 1.98 -1.89 -10.08
CA GLY A 203 2.36 -0.61 -10.68
C GLY A 203 1.18 0.29 -11.00
N GLY A 204 1.44 1.39 -11.70
CA GLY A 204 0.47 2.43 -12.01
C GLY A 204 0.62 3.67 -11.13
N ASN A 205 0.04 4.78 -11.58
CA ASN A 205 0.19 6.08 -10.91
C ASN A 205 -1.02 6.46 -10.06
N VAL A 206 -2.16 5.83 -10.29
CA VAL A 206 -3.41 6.06 -9.56
C VAL A 206 -4.00 4.72 -9.20
N SER A 207 -4.31 4.53 -7.94
CA SER A 207 -5.05 3.36 -7.50
C SER A 207 -5.97 3.67 -6.33
N GLN A 208 -7.02 2.87 -6.20
CA GLN A 208 -7.96 2.94 -5.09
C GLN A 208 -8.31 1.55 -4.60
N GLU A 209 -8.19 1.35 -3.30
CA GLU A 209 -8.62 0.16 -2.59
C GLU A 209 -10.02 0.34 -2.02
N PHE A 210 -10.80 -0.72 -2.00
CA PHE A 210 -12.07 -0.79 -1.29
C PHE A 210 -11.88 -1.59 -0.01
N HIS A 211 -12.01 -0.91 1.13
CA HIS A 211 -11.85 -1.51 2.46
C HIS A 211 -13.18 -1.66 3.16
N VAL A 212 -13.48 -2.87 3.63
CA VAL A 212 -14.54 -3.12 4.61
C VAL A 212 -14.02 -2.72 5.98
N LEU A 213 -14.75 -1.84 6.66
CA LEU A 213 -14.40 -1.38 8.00
C LEU A 213 -14.64 -2.50 9.01
N ALA A 214 -13.58 -2.98 9.63
CA ALA A 214 -13.62 -4.07 10.63
C ALA A 214 -12.41 -3.99 11.56
N ASP A 215 -12.60 -4.17 12.84
CA ASP A 215 -11.52 -4.15 13.85
C ASP A 215 -10.46 -5.23 13.61
N SER A 216 -10.84 -6.31 12.92
CA SER A 216 -9.94 -7.39 12.51
C SER A 216 -9.17 -7.10 11.20
N GLY A 217 -9.32 -5.91 10.63
CA GLY A 217 -8.61 -5.51 9.41
C GLY A 217 -7.11 -5.41 9.61
N GLU A 218 -6.34 -5.74 8.58
CA GLU A 218 -4.88 -5.65 8.62
C GLU A 218 -4.39 -4.25 8.32
N ASP A 219 -5.11 -3.51 7.45
CA ASP A 219 -4.68 -2.21 6.97
C ASP A 219 -5.25 -1.09 7.83
N ALA A 220 -4.44 -0.07 8.06
CA ALA A 220 -4.87 1.15 8.69
C ALA A 220 -5.26 2.16 7.59
N ILE A 221 -6.47 2.68 7.66
CA ILE A 221 -6.96 3.71 6.74
C ILE A 221 -7.26 4.99 7.50
N ALA A 222 -6.86 6.13 6.91
CA ALA A 222 -7.20 7.45 7.39
C ALA A 222 -8.37 8.01 6.56
N PHE A 223 -9.37 8.57 7.20
CA PHE A 223 -10.49 9.22 6.52
C PHE A 223 -10.98 10.44 7.29
N SER A 224 -11.50 11.42 6.57
CA SER A 224 -12.06 12.62 7.16
C SER A 224 -13.46 12.36 7.76
N ASP A 225 -13.77 13.03 8.86
CA ASP A 225 -15.12 13.09 9.42
C ASP A 225 -15.97 14.25 8.84
N GLY A 226 -15.36 15.15 8.08
CA GLY A 226 -16.02 16.34 7.51
C GLY A 226 -16.18 16.33 5.98
N ASP A 227 -15.53 15.40 5.27
CA ASP A 227 -15.58 15.31 3.80
C ASP A 227 -15.36 13.87 3.28
N ALA A 228 -15.20 13.72 1.98
CA ALA A 228 -15.02 12.41 1.33
C ALA A 228 -13.56 11.91 1.30
N TYR A 229 -12.60 12.65 1.88
CA TYR A 229 -11.20 12.22 1.89
C TYR A 229 -11.01 10.88 2.61
N ALA A 230 -10.36 9.95 1.94
CA ALA A 230 -9.92 8.68 2.53
C ALA A 230 -8.68 8.15 1.78
N ALA A 231 -7.71 7.66 2.53
CA ALA A 231 -6.48 7.09 1.99
C ALA A 231 -5.98 5.95 2.89
N ASN A 232 -5.23 5.00 2.31
CA ASN A 232 -4.41 4.10 3.10
C ASN A 232 -3.39 4.93 3.91
N LEU A 233 -3.09 4.51 5.15
CA LEU A 233 -2.22 5.29 6.04
C LEU A 233 -0.85 5.57 5.43
N GLU A 234 -0.36 4.69 4.56
CA GLU A 234 0.89 4.88 3.82
C GLU A 234 0.87 6.08 2.87
N LEU A 235 -0.30 6.46 2.36
CA LEU A 235 -0.47 7.61 1.46
C LEU A 235 -1.22 8.78 2.09
N ALA A 236 -1.82 8.59 3.27
CA ALA A 236 -2.64 9.62 3.90
C ALA A 236 -1.86 10.92 4.07
N ALA A 237 -2.22 11.94 3.31
CA ALA A 237 -1.53 13.22 3.32
C ALA A 237 -1.73 13.94 4.65
N THR A 238 -0.71 14.69 5.08
CA THR A 238 -0.77 15.57 6.25
C THR A 238 -0.64 17.02 5.80
N ALA A 239 -1.52 17.88 6.31
CA ALA A 239 -1.50 19.30 5.98
C ALA A 239 -0.53 20.07 6.88
N PRO A 240 0.07 21.19 6.39
CA PRO A 240 0.80 22.10 7.24
C PRO A 240 -0.11 22.66 8.35
N ALA A 241 0.35 22.56 9.59
CA ALA A 241 -0.34 23.18 10.73
C ALA A 241 -0.24 24.71 10.70
N SER A 242 -0.85 25.37 11.70
CA SER A 242 -0.81 26.82 11.95
C SER A 242 0.61 27.42 11.84
N PRO A 243 0.76 28.74 11.72
CA PRO A 243 2.08 29.40 11.71
C PRO A 243 2.94 29.01 12.91
N ARG A 244 4.26 28.94 12.69
CA ARG A 244 5.24 28.68 13.76
C ARG A 244 5.21 29.80 14.80
N PRO A 245 5.18 29.49 16.11
CA PRO A 245 5.32 30.49 17.16
C PRO A 245 6.70 31.19 17.11
N ALA A 246 6.80 32.36 17.70
CA ALA A 246 8.07 33.06 17.83
C ALA A 246 9.02 32.32 18.80
N ALA A 247 10.31 32.38 18.52
CA ALA A 247 11.34 31.88 19.41
C ALA A 247 11.38 32.68 20.74
N THR A 248 11.41 31.99 21.86
CA THR A 248 11.44 32.61 23.21
C THR A 248 12.66 32.22 24.03
N ARG A 249 13.37 31.14 23.63
CA ARG A 249 14.50 30.58 24.37
C ARG A 249 15.79 30.71 23.58
N ALA A 250 16.91 30.86 24.29
CA ALA A 250 18.24 30.72 23.70
C ALA A 250 18.54 29.25 23.40
N LEU A 251 19.46 29.03 22.47
CA LEU A 251 20.00 27.70 22.20
C LEU A 251 20.93 27.33 23.37
N GLU A 252 20.63 26.23 24.03
CA GLU A 252 21.43 25.70 25.12
C GLU A 252 21.82 24.26 24.87
N ARG A 253 23.03 23.91 25.35
CA ARG A 253 23.58 22.56 25.24
C ARG A 253 23.45 21.86 26.58
N VAL A 254 22.80 20.68 26.58
CA VAL A 254 22.48 19.94 27.80
C VAL A 254 23.05 18.52 27.73
N SER A 255 23.74 18.10 28.79
CA SER A 255 24.19 16.72 28.94
C SER A 255 23.01 15.83 29.32
N THR A 256 22.83 14.72 28.57
CA THR A 256 21.72 13.78 28.72
C THR A 256 22.25 12.34 28.79
N PRO A 257 22.93 11.97 29.89
CA PRO A 257 23.58 10.67 30.00
C PRO A 257 22.57 9.52 29.94
N LYS A 258 22.92 8.49 29.15
CA LYS A 258 22.10 7.26 28.92
C LYS A 258 20.76 7.47 28.21
N VAL A 259 20.46 8.66 27.74
CA VAL A 259 19.25 8.95 26.93
C VAL A 259 19.49 8.47 25.50
N ARG A 260 18.61 7.61 24.99
CA ARG A 260 18.71 7.04 23.62
C ARG A 260 17.41 7.09 22.82
N SER A 261 16.29 7.32 23.48
CA SER A 261 14.98 7.41 22.87
C SER A 261 14.32 8.76 23.16
N ILE A 262 13.27 9.11 22.40
CA ILE A 262 12.46 10.29 22.71
C ILE A 262 11.80 10.16 24.09
N ASP A 263 11.34 8.96 24.46
CA ASP A 263 10.71 8.72 25.76
C ASP A 263 11.71 8.94 26.91
N ASP A 264 12.95 8.45 26.79
CA ASP A 264 14.01 8.71 27.74
C ASP A 264 14.31 10.22 27.86
N LEU A 265 14.36 10.91 26.70
CA LEU A 265 14.61 12.35 26.64
C LEU A 265 13.49 13.13 27.33
N CYS A 266 12.24 12.78 27.06
CA CYS A 266 11.07 13.39 27.69
C CYS A 266 11.07 13.18 29.21
N ALA A 267 11.37 11.98 29.64
CA ALA A 267 11.47 11.67 31.08
C ALA A 267 12.61 12.44 31.77
N PHE A 268 13.79 12.52 31.14
CA PHE A 268 14.97 13.19 31.68
C PHE A 268 14.78 14.70 31.78
N LEU A 269 14.29 15.35 30.70
CA LEU A 269 14.12 16.81 30.66
C LEU A 269 12.74 17.29 31.17
N LYS A 270 11.82 16.37 31.49
CA LYS A 270 10.44 16.64 31.90
C LYS A 270 9.66 17.48 30.85
N VAL A 271 9.76 17.08 29.61
CA VAL A 271 9.14 17.76 28.45
C VAL A 271 8.22 16.79 27.68
N SER A 272 7.36 17.34 26.83
CA SER A 272 6.53 16.54 25.92
C SER A 272 7.32 16.14 24.67
N ALA A 273 7.03 14.97 24.11
CA ALA A 273 7.56 14.54 22.82
C ALA A 273 7.19 15.50 21.68
N THR A 274 6.10 16.26 21.82
CA THR A 274 5.68 17.31 20.88
C THR A 274 6.63 18.51 20.82
N GLN A 275 7.50 18.67 21.82
CA GLN A 275 8.53 19.71 21.87
C GLN A 275 9.88 19.23 21.33
N CYS A 276 9.99 17.95 21.01
CA CYS A 276 11.20 17.34 20.50
C CYS A 276 11.12 17.15 18.98
N VAL A 277 12.26 17.18 18.31
CA VAL A 277 12.42 16.67 16.95
C VAL A 277 13.42 15.53 16.94
N LYS A 278 13.14 14.50 16.18
CA LYS A 278 14.05 13.40 15.92
C LYS A 278 14.55 13.43 14.49
N THR A 279 15.85 13.20 14.33
CA THR A 279 16.52 13.17 13.03
C THR A 279 16.86 11.73 12.70
N LEU A 280 16.30 11.25 11.58
CA LEU A 280 16.54 9.93 11.05
C LEU A 280 17.45 10.07 9.82
N LEU A 281 18.54 9.30 9.76
CA LEU A 281 19.46 9.33 8.64
C LEU A 281 19.19 8.11 7.73
N VAL A 282 18.94 8.39 6.47
CA VAL A 282 18.65 7.39 5.44
C VAL A 282 19.69 7.46 4.31
N ASP A 283 19.80 6.36 3.56
CA ASP A 283 20.64 6.32 2.39
C ASP A 283 20.09 7.23 1.29
N GLY A 284 20.97 8.04 0.71
CA GLY A 284 20.66 8.81 -0.48
C GLY A 284 20.88 8.00 -1.76
N SER A 285 20.30 8.47 -2.87
CA SER A 285 20.41 7.82 -4.20
C SER A 285 21.82 7.90 -4.79
N ASN A 286 22.63 8.87 -4.38
CA ASN A 286 23.98 9.14 -4.88
C ASN A 286 25.07 8.68 -3.90
N ASN A 287 24.79 7.68 -3.09
CA ASN A 287 25.69 7.20 -2.04
C ASN A 287 26.02 8.25 -0.95
N ASP A 288 25.20 9.25 -0.79
CA ASP A 288 25.20 10.24 0.30
C ASP A 288 24.27 9.80 1.44
N VAL A 289 24.11 10.65 2.46
CA VAL A 289 23.20 10.45 3.57
C VAL A 289 22.24 11.64 3.64
N VAL A 290 20.96 11.35 3.78
CA VAL A 290 19.89 12.34 3.84
C VAL A 290 19.27 12.32 5.25
N ALA A 291 18.99 13.49 5.82
CA ALA A 291 18.34 13.63 7.10
C ALA A 291 16.84 13.86 6.93
N LEU A 292 16.03 13.04 7.58
CA LEU A 292 14.59 13.17 7.70
C LEU A 292 14.26 13.62 9.11
N VAL A 293 13.67 14.79 9.28
CA VAL A 293 13.38 15.40 10.57
C VAL A 293 11.89 15.42 10.81
N ILE A 294 11.46 14.74 11.85
CA ILE A 294 10.05 14.63 12.23
C ILE A 294 9.85 15.00 13.70
N ARG A 295 8.64 15.36 14.10
CA ARG A 295 8.29 15.63 15.50
C ARG A 295 8.48 14.38 16.35
N GLY A 296 8.86 14.52 17.60
CA GLY A 296 9.27 13.42 18.48
C GLY A 296 8.20 12.32 18.65
N ASP A 297 6.94 12.69 18.72
CA ASP A 297 5.80 11.77 18.84
C ASP A 297 5.30 11.17 17.50
N HIS A 298 5.89 11.58 16.37
CA HIS A 298 5.49 11.08 15.04
C HIS A 298 6.37 9.94 14.57
N GLU A 299 5.82 9.13 13.65
CA GLU A 299 6.55 8.07 12.94
C GLU A 299 6.78 8.44 11.48
N MET A 300 7.98 8.14 11.01
CA MET A 300 8.35 8.33 9.59
C MET A 300 7.53 7.39 8.71
N ASN A 301 7.07 7.91 7.59
CA ASN A 301 6.42 7.15 6.54
C ASN A 301 7.44 6.79 5.45
N ALA A 302 7.73 5.50 5.31
CA ALA A 302 8.73 5.03 4.36
C ALA A 302 8.32 5.25 2.90
N VAL A 303 7.03 5.07 2.57
CA VAL A 303 6.50 5.23 1.19
C VAL A 303 6.61 6.68 0.74
N LYS A 304 6.23 7.63 1.58
CA LYS A 304 6.37 9.07 1.28
C LYS A 304 7.84 9.48 1.18
N SER A 305 8.65 9.01 2.13
CA SER A 305 10.06 9.41 2.23
C SER A 305 10.92 8.89 1.09
N GLN A 306 10.69 7.68 0.59
CA GLN A 306 11.45 7.14 -0.55
C GLN A 306 11.17 7.84 -1.88
N ASN A 307 10.07 8.59 -1.97
CA ASN A 307 9.71 9.37 -3.16
C ASN A 307 10.31 10.79 -3.15
N LEU A 308 11.04 11.16 -2.10
CA LEU A 308 11.74 12.45 -2.05
C LEU A 308 12.95 12.45 -2.98
N PRO A 309 13.25 13.60 -3.62
CA PRO A 309 14.43 13.71 -4.48
C PRO A 309 15.72 13.47 -3.70
N GLY A 310 16.58 12.60 -4.21
CA GLY A 310 17.87 12.28 -3.58
C GLY A 310 17.80 11.21 -2.49
N VAL A 311 16.65 10.67 -2.15
CA VAL A 311 16.50 9.53 -1.23
C VAL A 311 16.58 8.21 -2.00
N ALA A 312 17.17 7.18 -1.41
CA ALA A 312 17.23 5.86 -2.01
C ALA A 312 15.83 5.19 -2.05
N ASN A 313 15.51 4.58 -3.17
CA ASN A 313 14.29 3.80 -3.34
C ASN A 313 14.67 2.35 -3.73
N PRO A 314 14.33 1.33 -2.91
CA PRO A 314 13.57 1.43 -1.66
C PRO A 314 14.33 2.15 -0.54
N LEU A 315 13.57 2.77 0.38
CA LEU A 315 14.13 3.46 1.55
C LEU A 315 14.97 2.51 2.40
N ARG A 316 16.15 2.97 2.79
CA ARG A 316 17.04 2.24 3.73
C ARG A 316 17.60 3.19 4.77
N MET A 317 17.59 2.76 6.04
CA MET A 317 18.29 3.48 7.09
C MET A 317 19.80 3.44 6.85
N ALA A 318 20.47 4.56 7.03
CA ALA A 318 21.94 4.61 6.91
C ALA A 318 22.59 3.73 8.00
N SER A 319 23.64 3.00 7.62
CA SER A 319 24.40 2.20 8.60
C SER A 319 25.07 3.08 9.65
N ALA A 320 25.35 2.53 10.84
CA ALA A 320 26.02 3.26 11.91
C ALA A 320 27.37 3.86 11.48
N GLU A 321 28.08 3.19 10.59
CA GLU A 321 29.32 3.68 10.00
C GLU A 321 29.10 4.94 9.16
N ARG A 322 28.08 4.90 8.27
CA ARG A 322 27.71 6.05 7.43
C ARG A 322 27.17 7.23 8.24
N VAL A 323 26.37 6.93 9.27
CA VAL A 323 25.90 7.94 10.25
C VAL A 323 27.09 8.65 10.89
N ARG A 324 28.08 7.88 11.39
CA ARG A 324 29.27 8.43 12.03
C ARG A 324 30.12 9.25 11.05
N ALA A 325 30.27 8.80 9.83
CA ALA A 325 30.98 9.53 8.79
C ALA A 325 30.31 10.88 8.47
N ALA A 326 28.97 10.93 8.46
CA ALA A 326 28.20 12.11 8.10
C ALA A 326 28.01 13.12 9.25
N THR A 327 28.01 12.67 10.52
CA THR A 327 27.69 13.51 11.69
C THR A 327 28.79 13.60 12.72
N GLY A 328 29.79 12.72 12.70
CA GLY A 328 30.78 12.55 13.76
C GLY A 328 30.28 11.80 14.98
N ALA A 329 29.02 11.38 15.01
CA ALA A 329 28.38 10.75 16.18
C ALA A 329 27.74 9.40 15.84
N ASP A 330 27.55 8.58 16.86
CA ASP A 330 26.77 7.33 16.77
C ASP A 330 25.26 7.64 16.82
N PRO A 331 24.41 6.73 16.27
CA PRO A 331 22.97 6.84 16.45
C PRO A 331 22.56 6.94 17.92
N GLY A 332 21.60 7.85 18.23
CA GLY A 332 21.05 8.03 19.58
C GLY A 332 20.95 9.49 20.04
N SER A 333 21.81 10.38 19.52
CA SER A 333 21.75 11.83 19.83
C SER A 333 21.92 12.65 18.57
N LEU A 334 21.30 12.21 17.46
CA LEU A 334 21.37 12.88 16.17
C LEU A 334 20.43 14.08 16.10
N GLY A 335 20.87 15.16 15.47
CA GLY A 335 20.10 16.38 15.26
C GLY A 335 20.41 17.04 13.93
N PRO A 336 19.55 17.99 13.50
CA PRO A 336 19.74 18.68 12.23
C PRO A 336 20.82 19.76 12.28
N ILE A 337 21.14 20.30 13.47
CA ILE A 337 22.13 21.35 13.64
C ILE A 337 23.53 20.78 13.38
N GLY A 338 24.26 21.40 12.47
CA GLY A 338 25.61 21.00 12.07
C GLY A 338 25.66 19.83 11.07
N PHE A 339 24.52 19.30 10.61
CA PHE A 339 24.49 18.33 9.53
C PHE A 339 24.68 19.03 8.19
N ALA A 340 25.67 18.58 7.40
CA ALA A 340 26.05 19.22 6.15
C ALA A 340 25.33 18.67 4.91
N GLY A 341 24.54 17.59 5.05
CA GLY A 341 23.83 16.96 3.95
C GLY A 341 22.44 17.56 3.71
N THR A 342 21.69 16.93 2.80
CA THR A 342 20.29 17.30 2.53
C THR A 342 19.40 17.00 3.72
N ILE A 343 18.55 17.95 4.10
CA ILE A 343 17.61 17.84 5.21
C ILE A 343 16.19 18.03 4.70
N PHE A 344 15.31 17.07 4.93
CA PHE A 344 13.88 17.20 4.76
C PHE A 344 13.20 17.29 6.12
N VAL A 345 12.29 18.24 6.27
CA VAL A 345 11.63 18.51 7.55
C VAL A 345 10.12 18.34 7.39
N ASP A 346 9.53 17.50 8.23
CA ASP A 346 8.09 17.30 8.27
C ASP A 346 7.33 18.58 8.61
N HIS A 347 6.11 18.73 8.07
CA HIS A 347 5.25 19.87 8.30
C HIS A 347 5.08 20.19 9.80
N ALA A 348 4.88 19.18 10.65
CA ALA A 348 4.70 19.37 12.08
C ALA A 348 6.02 19.76 12.77
N ALA A 349 7.15 19.17 12.38
CA ALA A 349 8.46 19.51 12.93
C ALA A 349 8.88 20.94 12.56
N ALA A 350 8.59 21.40 11.35
CA ALA A 350 8.89 22.76 10.90
C ALA A 350 8.13 23.85 11.67
N ARG A 351 7.08 23.49 12.40
CA ARG A 351 6.22 24.42 13.16
C ARG A 351 6.58 24.53 14.64
N ILE A 352 7.52 23.73 15.13
CA ILE A 352 7.94 23.83 16.54
C ILE A 352 8.93 24.97 16.70
N ALA A 353 8.70 25.84 17.68
CA ALA A 353 9.66 26.80 18.17
C ALA A 353 10.31 26.26 19.45
N ASP A 354 11.52 26.69 19.72
CA ASP A 354 12.30 26.31 20.92
C ASP A 354 12.40 24.78 21.11
N PHE A 355 12.56 24.05 20.01
CA PHE A 355 12.55 22.59 20.02
C PHE A 355 13.82 21.98 20.65
N ILE A 356 13.69 20.72 21.00
CA ILE A 356 14.77 19.91 21.56
C ILE A 356 15.20 18.90 20.50
N CYS A 357 16.52 18.77 20.28
CA CYS A 357 17.08 17.81 19.32
C CYS A 357 18.45 17.29 19.78
N GLY A 358 18.92 16.21 19.19
CA GLY A 358 20.29 15.72 19.38
C GLY A 358 21.32 16.77 18.94
N ALA A 359 22.51 16.73 19.53
CA ALA A 359 23.59 17.65 19.23
C ALA A 359 24.68 17.05 18.32
N ASN A 360 24.43 15.91 17.70
CA ASN A 360 25.44 15.13 16.97
C ASN A 360 26.67 14.82 17.82
N GLU A 361 26.45 14.61 19.11
CA GLU A 361 27.45 14.23 20.08
C GLU A 361 26.82 13.26 21.08
N ARG A 362 27.63 12.30 21.53
CA ARG A 362 27.16 11.27 22.44
C ARG A 362 26.61 11.87 23.75
N GLU A 363 25.38 11.50 24.10
CA GLU A 363 24.71 11.92 25.33
C GLU A 363 24.58 13.45 25.51
N VAL A 364 24.44 14.17 24.37
CA VAL A 364 24.23 15.62 24.39
C VAL A 364 23.04 15.98 23.48
N HIS A 365 22.19 16.90 23.98
CA HIS A 365 21.08 17.46 23.25
C HIS A 365 21.11 19.00 23.28
N TYR A 366 20.48 19.62 22.28
CA TYR A 366 20.17 21.05 22.31
C TYR A 366 18.75 21.26 22.83
N THR A 367 18.55 22.31 23.62
CA THR A 367 17.24 22.87 24.00
C THR A 367 17.11 24.27 23.45
N GLY A 368 15.89 24.74 23.20
CA GLY A 368 15.65 26.08 22.66
C GLY A 368 16.11 26.27 21.21
N ALA A 369 16.26 25.21 20.44
CA ALA A 369 16.65 25.28 19.03
C ALA A 369 15.51 25.83 18.16
N ASN A 370 15.85 26.62 17.13
CA ASN A 370 14.88 27.26 16.25
C ASN A 370 15.32 27.24 14.80
N TRP A 371 14.36 26.95 13.93
CA TRP A 371 14.51 27.16 12.48
C TRP A 371 14.72 28.67 12.20
N SER A 372 15.44 29.00 11.15
CA SER A 372 15.78 30.38 10.72
C SER A 372 16.76 31.13 11.63
N ARG A 373 17.06 30.60 12.81
CA ARG A 373 18.07 31.19 13.73
C ARG A 373 19.31 30.27 13.84
N ASP A 374 19.10 29.01 14.19
CA ASP A 374 20.18 28.02 14.45
C ASP A 374 20.36 27.08 13.27
N LEU A 375 19.40 27.07 12.37
CA LEU A 375 19.31 26.32 11.11
C LEU A 375 18.74 27.22 10.04
N PRO A 376 19.04 26.95 8.74
CA PRO A 376 18.36 27.64 7.63
C PRO A 376 16.83 27.50 7.75
N ASP A 377 16.11 28.43 7.13
CA ASP A 377 14.67 28.26 6.94
C ASP A 377 14.41 27.09 6.01
N VAL A 378 13.37 26.31 6.30
CA VAL A 378 13.11 25.06 5.59
C VAL A 378 11.75 25.05 4.93
N SER A 379 11.72 24.61 3.69
CA SER A 379 10.48 24.18 3.03
C SER A 379 10.08 22.83 3.62
N SER A 380 8.94 22.78 4.28
CA SER A 380 8.48 21.56 4.91
C SER A 380 7.83 20.60 3.90
N VAL A 381 7.94 19.31 4.16
CA VAL A 381 7.42 18.20 3.35
C VAL A 381 6.56 17.27 4.20
N ASP A 382 5.76 16.44 3.55
CA ASP A 382 4.97 15.40 4.19
C ASP A 382 5.75 14.09 4.18
N ILE A 383 6.30 13.69 5.34
CA ILE A 383 7.14 12.48 5.48
C ILE A 383 6.77 11.61 6.69
N ARG A 384 5.63 11.87 7.32
CA ARG A 384 5.16 11.09 8.48
C ARG A 384 3.87 10.34 8.19
N ASN A 385 3.57 9.37 9.04
CA ASN A 385 2.24 8.80 9.08
C ASN A 385 1.24 9.84 9.60
N ALA A 386 0.06 9.89 8.98
CA ALA A 386 -1.06 10.64 9.52
C ALA A 386 -1.51 10.00 10.84
N ILE A 387 -2.00 10.81 11.76
CA ILE A 387 -2.52 10.37 13.06
C ILE A 387 -3.97 10.83 13.25
N GLU A 388 -4.68 10.19 14.16
CA GLU A 388 -6.03 10.60 14.51
C GLU A 388 -6.05 12.03 15.04
N GLY A 389 -6.99 12.84 14.53
CA GLY A 389 -7.11 14.26 14.87
C GLY A 389 -6.30 15.21 14.00
N ASP A 390 -5.47 14.71 13.08
CA ASP A 390 -4.86 15.60 12.05
C ASP A 390 -5.95 16.30 11.23
N PRO A 391 -5.74 17.56 10.81
CA PRO A 391 -6.67 18.22 9.90
C PRO A 391 -6.75 17.46 8.57
N SER A 392 -7.96 17.37 8.00
CA SER A 392 -8.13 16.77 6.67
C SER A 392 -7.35 17.57 5.62
N PRO A 393 -6.61 16.91 4.71
CA PRO A 393 -5.88 17.56 3.63
C PRO A 393 -6.79 18.36 2.68
N SER A 394 -8.06 18.02 2.58
CA SER A 394 -9.07 18.74 1.80
C SER A 394 -9.58 20.03 2.49
N GLY A 395 -9.19 20.26 3.74
CA GLY A 395 -9.50 21.47 4.50
C GLY A 395 -10.81 21.42 5.31
N SER A 396 -11.52 20.28 5.34
CA SER A 396 -12.76 20.13 6.10
C SER A 396 -12.71 18.89 6.99
N GLY A 397 -12.92 19.07 8.29
CA GLY A 397 -12.93 18.00 9.29
C GLY A 397 -11.54 17.56 9.75
N THR A 398 -11.53 16.47 10.50
CA THR A 398 -10.32 15.84 11.05
C THR A 398 -10.23 14.39 10.64
N LEU A 399 -9.00 13.86 10.60
CA LEU A 399 -8.76 12.47 10.26
C LEU A 399 -9.13 11.54 11.42
N LYS A 400 -9.81 10.48 11.07
CA LYS A 400 -10.06 9.28 11.89
C LYS A 400 -9.27 8.13 11.32
N ILE A 401 -8.77 7.27 12.20
CA ILE A 401 -8.06 6.05 11.80
C ILE A 401 -8.94 4.84 12.11
N ALA A 402 -9.13 3.99 11.12
CA ALA A 402 -9.85 2.72 11.28
C ALA A 402 -9.05 1.57 10.68
N ARG A 403 -9.41 0.35 11.10
CA ARG A 403 -8.91 -0.86 10.46
C ARG A 403 -9.82 -1.26 9.32
N GLY A 404 -9.20 -1.69 8.20
CA GLY A 404 -9.89 -2.13 7.01
C GLY A 404 -9.41 -3.50 6.52
N ILE A 405 -10.32 -4.21 5.86
CA ILE A 405 -10.03 -5.42 5.11
C ILE A 405 -10.15 -5.04 3.64
N GLU A 406 -9.07 -5.13 2.89
CA GLU A 406 -9.09 -4.92 1.44
C GLU A 406 -9.95 -6.00 0.76
N VAL A 407 -10.95 -5.58 0.01
CA VAL A 407 -11.87 -6.47 -0.71
C VAL A 407 -11.90 -6.22 -2.21
N GLY A 408 -11.25 -5.17 -2.67
CA GLY A 408 -11.11 -4.85 -4.09
C GLY A 408 -10.11 -3.72 -4.31
N HIS A 409 -9.51 -3.69 -5.49
CA HIS A 409 -8.50 -2.70 -5.87
C HIS A 409 -8.67 -2.35 -7.34
N ILE A 410 -8.58 -1.08 -7.68
CA ILE A 410 -8.61 -0.56 -9.05
C ILE A 410 -7.31 0.19 -9.31
N PHE A 411 -6.71 -0.06 -10.48
CA PHE A 411 -5.44 0.55 -10.90
C PHE A 411 -5.57 1.27 -12.23
N GLN A 412 -4.87 2.38 -12.39
CA GLN A 412 -4.53 2.94 -13.70
C GLN A 412 -3.09 2.55 -14.03
N LEU A 413 -2.93 1.50 -14.84
CA LEU A 413 -1.62 0.95 -15.19
C LEU A 413 -0.91 1.75 -16.27
N GLY A 414 -1.64 2.61 -16.99
CA GLY A 414 -1.13 3.32 -18.16
C GLY A 414 -0.59 2.35 -19.20
N GLN A 415 0.55 2.68 -19.79
CA GLN A 415 1.18 1.87 -20.84
C GLN A 415 2.28 0.91 -20.31
N LEU A 416 2.32 0.65 -19.00
CA LEU A 416 3.39 -0.15 -18.39
C LEU A 416 3.57 -1.51 -19.07
N TYR A 417 2.49 -2.27 -19.20
CA TYR A 417 2.51 -3.61 -19.80
C TYR A 417 2.49 -3.54 -21.34
N SER A 418 1.66 -2.67 -21.90
CA SER A 418 1.50 -2.55 -23.35
C SER A 418 2.80 -2.14 -24.03
N THR A 419 3.56 -1.22 -23.44
CA THR A 419 4.87 -0.81 -23.96
C THR A 419 5.89 -1.95 -23.84
N ALA A 420 6.01 -2.58 -22.69
CA ALA A 420 6.96 -3.67 -22.47
C ALA A 420 6.71 -4.85 -23.41
N MET A 421 5.43 -5.20 -23.64
CA MET A 421 5.01 -6.34 -24.44
C MET A 421 4.63 -5.97 -25.89
N LYS A 422 4.85 -4.71 -26.30
CA LYS A 422 4.57 -4.20 -27.65
C LYS A 422 3.13 -4.43 -28.09
N ALA A 423 2.17 -4.20 -27.19
CA ALA A 423 0.76 -4.32 -27.49
C ALA A 423 0.24 -3.04 -28.16
N THR A 424 -0.02 -3.10 -29.45
CA THR A 424 -0.40 -1.96 -30.30
C THR A 424 -1.64 -2.26 -31.14
N VAL A 425 -2.38 -1.20 -31.48
CA VAL A 425 -3.45 -1.20 -32.47
C VAL A 425 -3.16 -0.16 -33.55
N LEU A 426 -3.82 -0.27 -34.69
CA LEU A 426 -3.76 0.77 -35.73
C LEU A 426 -4.75 1.89 -35.38
N ASP A 427 -4.30 3.13 -35.44
CA ASP A 427 -5.12 4.33 -35.33
C ASP A 427 -5.86 4.67 -36.62
N GLU A 428 -6.55 5.82 -36.70
CA GLU A 428 -7.29 6.29 -37.89
C GLU A 428 -6.41 6.51 -39.11
N GLN A 429 -5.11 6.80 -38.88
CA GLN A 429 -4.12 7.00 -39.94
C GLN A 429 -3.34 5.72 -40.29
N SER A 430 -3.78 4.56 -39.79
CA SER A 430 -3.11 3.25 -39.95
C SER A 430 -1.69 3.22 -39.32
N LYS A 431 -1.42 4.06 -38.35
CA LYS A 431 -0.18 4.07 -37.58
C LYS A 431 -0.37 3.19 -36.35
N ALA A 432 0.67 2.41 -36.01
CA ALA A 432 0.68 1.62 -34.78
C ALA A 432 0.80 2.53 -33.55
N VAL A 433 -0.16 2.44 -32.64
CA VAL A 433 -0.19 3.14 -31.34
C VAL A 433 -0.30 2.14 -30.21
N THR A 434 0.38 2.42 -29.10
CA THR A 434 0.33 1.58 -27.89
C THR A 434 -1.03 1.76 -27.20
N MET A 435 -1.64 0.63 -26.80
CA MET A 435 -2.92 0.62 -26.06
C MET A 435 -2.74 1.05 -24.61
#